data_44fc9056be395f3cccbdd3cef1a7954c
#
_entry.id   44fc9056be395f3cccbdd3cef1a7954c
#
_cell.length_a   1.000
_cell.length_b   1.000
_cell.length_c   1.000
_cell.angle_alpha   90.00
_cell.angle_beta   90.00
_cell.angle_gamma   90.00
#
_symmetry.space_group_name_H-M   'P 1'
#
loop_
_entity.id
_entity.type
_entity.pdbx_description
1 polymer ?
#
loop_
_entity_poly.entity_id
_entity_poly.type
_entity_poly.pdbx_seq_one_letter_code
_entity_poly.pdbx_strand_id
1 'polypeptide(L)'
;MRADDTHAGALFGMAKENDRRGNDDIAMDLYRRSAKHFPSHVGALLNLGLLYEDHGQYDRAQQCYRRILEVYPNHKKAALYMKDACASDDELFDLEAEKAQDRMSQVLNIPVSDFELSVRSRNCLARMGVDTLGDLARSTEQELLGSKNFGETSLIEIRDMLTSKGLALGQLAHENRPER
;
A
#
# COMPACT_ATOMS: atom_id res chain seq x y z
N MET A 1 -43.82 14.42 21.48
CA MET A 1 -43.42 13.89 20.18
C MET A 1 -41.99 13.34 20.33
N ARG A 2 -41.80 12.03 20.27
CA ARG A 2 -40.46 11.48 20.18
C ARG A 2 -39.94 11.80 18.75
N ALA A 3 -38.85 12.50 18.66
CA ALA A 3 -38.18 12.69 17.37
C ALA A 3 -37.84 11.29 16.80
N ASP A 4 -38.28 11.05 15.58
CA ASP A 4 -37.97 9.79 14.90
C ASP A 4 -36.47 9.80 14.53
N ASP A 5 -35.68 9.12 15.36
CA ASP A 5 -34.21 9.02 15.19
C ASP A 5 -33.79 8.34 13.85
N THR A 6 -34.78 7.94 13.05
CA THR A 6 -34.57 7.25 11.78
C THR A 6 -34.88 8.10 10.55
N HIS A 7 -35.36 9.36 10.72
CA HIS A 7 -35.71 10.19 9.57
C HIS A 7 -34.48 10.64 8.79
N ALA A 8 -34.30 10.14 7.58
CA ALA A 8 -33.11 10.37 6.75
C ALA A 8 -32.75 11.84 6.55
N GLY A 9 -33.75 12.72 6.35
CA GLY A 9 -33.54 14.16 6.20
C GLY A 9 -33.10 14.85 7.46
N ALA A 10 -33.59 14.44 8.65
CA ALA A 10 -33.17 14.97 9.92
C ALA A 10 -31.72 14.55 10.25
N LEU A 11 -31.40 13.28 10.03
CA LEU A 11 -30.03 12.76 10.15
C LEU A 11 -29.06 13.50 9.22
N PHE A 12 -29.46 13.77 7.98
CA PHE A 12 -28.67 14.56 7.04
C PHE A 12 -28.44 15.99 7.53
N GLY A 13 -29.46 16.67 8.04
CA GLY A 13 -29.33 18.03 8.61
C GLY A 13 -28.36 18.08 9.79
N MET A 14 -28.47 17.12 10.71
CA MET A 14 -27.55 17.00 11.85
C MET A 14 -26.12 16.67 11.41
N ALA A 15 -25.97 15.77 10.43
CA ALA A 15 -24.68 15.44 9.86
C ALA A 15 -23.99 16.68 9.28
N LYS A 16 -24.71 17.45 8.45
CA LYS A 16 -24.19 18.67 7.82
C LYS A 16 -23.79 19.74 8.84
N GLU A 17 -24.48 19.85 9.96
CA GLU A 17 -24.12 20.80 11.02
C GLU A 17 -22.85 20.36 11.77
N ASN A 18 -22.66 19.05 12.00
CA ASN A 18 -21.44 18.53 12.61
C ASN A 18 -20.25 18.63 11.66
N ASP A 19 -20.43 18.34 10.38
CA ASP A 19 -19.47 18.51 9.31
C ASP A 19 -18.95 19.98 9.26
N ARG A 20 -19.83 20.96 9.23
CA ARG A 20 -19.47 22.38 9.32
C ARG A 20 -18.66 22.76 10.56
N ARG A 21 -18.79 22.04 11.65
CA ARG A 21 -18.08 22.27 12.92
C ARG A 21 -16.75 21.52 13.00
N GLY A 22 -16.41 20.70 12.00
CA GLY A 22 -15.24 19.85 11.99
C GLY A 22 -15.37 18.61 12.89
N ASN A 23 -16.60 18.20 13.23
CA ASN A 23 -16.86 16.97 13.97
C ASN A 23 -17.05 15.81 12.99
N ASP A 24 -16.00 15.45 12.24
CA ASP A 24 -16.05 14.55 11.08
C ASP A 24 -16.55 13.15 11.44
N ASP A 25 -16.09 12.58 12.56
CA ASP A 25 -16.51 11.24 13.02
C ASP A 25 -18.03 11.18 13.25
N ILE A 26 -18.58 12.23 13.90
CA ILE A 26 -20.02 12.32 14.17
C ILE A 26 -20.78 12.55 12.86
N ALA A 27 -20.27 13.41 11.99
CA ALA A 27 -20.86 13.70 10.71
C ALA A 27 -20.91 12.43 9.83
N MET A 28 -19.81 11.68 9.75
CA MET A 28 -19.75 10.41 9.00
C MET A 28 -20.75 9.37 9.52
N ASP A 29 -20.90 9.21 10.85
CA ASP A 29 -21.88 8.28 11.39
C ASP A 29 -23.31 8.68 11.02
N LEU A 30 -23.64 9.96 11.18
CA LEU A 30 -24.96 10.48 10.85
C LEU A 30 -25.25 10.39 9.34
N TYR A 31 -24.28 10.68 8.48
CA TYR A 31 -24.43 10.50 7.03
C TYR A 31 -24.62 9.02 6.67
N ARG A 32 -23.87 8.08 7.27
CA ARG A 32 -24.06 6.63 7.07
C ARG A 32 -25.48 6.21 7.47
N ARG A 33 -25.98 6.66 8.60
CA ARG A 33 -27.34 6.37 9.08
C ARG A 33 -28.39 6.94 8.13
N SER A 34 -28.22 8.18 7.67
CA SER A 34 -29.10 8.79 6.66
C SER A 34 -29.11 8.02 5.34
N ALA A 35 -27.95 7.51 4.91
CA ALA A 35 -27.78 6.77 3.66
C ALA A 35 -28.28 5.30 3.71
N LYS A 36 -28.57 4.74 4.89
CA LYS A 36 -29.13 3.39 5.05
C LYS A 36 -30.59 3.28 4.58
N HIS A 37 -31.33 4.39 4.58
CA HIS A 37 -32.74 4.40 4.15
C HIS A 37 -32.82 4.28 2.63
N PHE A 38 -33.87 3.60 2.14
CA PHE A 38 -34.15 3.52 0.71
C PHE A 38 -35.42 4.33 0.35
N PRO A 39 -35.38 5.18 -0.68
CA PRO A 39 -34.21 5.54 -1.48
C PRO A 39 -33.15 6.31 -0.69
N SER A 40 -31.88 6.01 -0.94
CA SER A 40 -30.77 6.65 -0.20
C SER A 40 -30.77 8.16 -0.42
N HIS A 41 -30.50 8.92 0.66
CA HIS A 41 -30.42 10.37 0.56
C HIS A 41 -29.16 10.78 -0.21
N VAL A 42 -29.34 11.27 -1.46
CA VAL A 42 -28.22 11.62 -2.37
C VAL A 42 -27.23 12.58 -1.75
N GLY A 43 -27.72 13.64 -1.07
CA GLY A 43 -26.85 14.60 -0.39
C GLY A 43 -26.02 13.98 0.72
N ALA A 44 -26.57 12.98 1.45
CA ALA A 44 -25.81 12.26 2.48
C ALA A 44 -24.69 11.42 1.88
N LEU A 45 -24.98 10.73 0.78
CA LEU A 45 -23.95 9.95 0.07
C LEU A 45 -22.87 10.83 -0.55
N LEU A 46 -23.22 11.99 -1.12
CA LEU A 46 -22.25 12.94 -1.65
C LEU A 46 -21.29 13.46 -0.57
N ASN A 47 -21.85 13.96 0.54
CA ASN A 47 -21.03 14.53 1.62
C ASN A 47 -20.23 13.45 2.34
N LEU A 48 -20.79 12.25 2.52
CA LEU A 48 -20.06 11.12 3.06
C LEU A 48 -18.88 10.73 2.18
N GLY A 49 -19.07 10.74 0.85
CA GLY A 49 -17.99 10.48 -0.09
C GLY A 49 -16.86 11.51 0.03
N LEU A 50 -17.20 12.81 0.09
CA LEU A 50 -16.21 13.88 0.27
C LEU A 50 -15.44 13.71 1.60
N LEU A 51 -16.12 13.44 2.71
CA LEU A 51 -15.44 13.18 3.98
C LEU A 51 -14.51 11.96 3.91
N TYR A 52 -14.88 10.93 3.15
CA TYR A 52 -13.98 9.79 2.93
C TYR A 52 -12.75 10.18 2.10
N GLU A 53 -12.89 11.05 1.09
CA GLU A 53 -11.75 11.59 0.31
C GLU A 53 -10.82 12.42 1.21
N ASP A 54 -11.37 13.31 2.04
CA ASP A 54 -10.60 14.14 2.98
C ASP A 54 -9.77 13.29 3.97
N HIS A 55 -10.23 12.06 4.25
CA HIS A 55 -9.53 11.09 5.09
C HIS A 55 -8.70 10.06 4.29
N GLY A 56 -8.51 10.25 2.99
CA GLY A 56 -7.74 9.35 2.11
C GLY A 56 -8.38 7.98 1.90
N GLN A 57 -9.68 7.83 2.19
CA GLN A 57 -10.42 6.57 2.05
C GLN A 57 -11.16 6.51 0.70
N TYR A 58 -10.40 6.58 -0.39
CA TYR A 58 -10.93 6.71 -1.76
C TYR A 58 -11.85 5.57 -2.17
N ASP A 59 -11.55 4.34 -1.82
CA ASP A 59 -12.42 3.17 -2.06
C ASP A 59 -13.84 3.36 -1.51
N ARG A 60 -13.94 3.92 -0.29
CA ARG A 60 -15.24 4.16 0.36
C ARG A 60 -15.96 5.33 -0.27
N ALA A 61 -15.24 6.36 -0.69
CA ALA A 61 -15.78 7.48 -1.44
C ALA A 61 -16.39 7.00 -2.76
N GLN A 62 -15.66 6.20 -3.53
CA GLN A 62 -16.13 5.58 -4.77
C GLN A 62 -17.41 4.76 -4.55
N GLN A 63 -17.49 3.96 -3.48
CA GLN A 63 -18.72 3.22 -3.14
C GLN A 63 -19.93 4.14 -2.91
N CYS A 64 -19.73 5.29 -2.27
CA CYS A 64 -20.79 6.27 -2.07
C CYS A 64 -21.28 6.85 -3.41
N TYR A 65 -20.38 7.24 -4.29
CA TYR A 65 -20.72 7.81 -5.59
C TYR A 65 -21.34 6.77 -6.54
N ARG A 66 -20.84 5.53 -6.51
CA ARG A 66 -21.41 4.42 -7.30
C ARG A 66 -22.87 4.19 -6.94
N ARG A 67 -23.21 4.15 -5.65
CA ARG A 67 -24.61 4.01 -5.21
C ARG A 67 -25.52 5.12 -5.70
N ILE A 68 -25.01 6.35 -5.85
CA ILE A 68 -25.78 7.44 -6.44
C ILE A 68 -26.00 7.20 -7.94
N LEU A 69 -24.95 6.81 -8.66
CA LEU A 69 -24.97 6.60 -10.10
C LEU A 69 -25.80 5.37 -10.50
N GLU A 70 -25.94 4.36 -9.65
CA GLU A 70 -26.84 3.22 -9.85
C GLU A 70 -28.31 3.66 -9.93
N VAL A 71 -28.71 4.64 -9.13
CA VAL A 71 -30.08 5.16 -9.11
C VAL A 71 -30.27 6.33 -10.08
N TYR A 72 -29.25 7.17 -10.18
CA TYR A 72 -29.22 8.40 -11.00
C TYR A 72 -28.00 8.43 -11.92
N PRO A 73 -27.99 7.69 -13.05
CA PRO A 73 -26.81 7.57 -13.94
C PRO A 73 -26.29 8.90 -14.48
N ASN A 74 -27.16 9.90 -14.62
CA ASN A 74 -26.81 11.22 -15.14
C ASN A 74 -26.49 12.26 -14.05
N HIS A 75 -26.19 11.84 -12.83
CA HIS A 75 -25.88 12.75 -11.73
C HIS A 75 -24.46 13.33 -11.87
N LYS A 76 -24.36 14.53 -12.44
CA LYS A 76 -23.10 15.17 -12.86
C LYS A 76 -22.05 15.25 -11.74
N LYS A 77 -22.46 15.66 -10.51
CA LYS A 77 -21.53 15.78 -9.38
C LYS A 77 -20.99 14.41 -8.94
N ALA A 78 -21.84 13.39 -8.86
CA ALA A 78 -21.39 12.06 -8.47
C ALA A 78 -20.44 11.46 -9.51
N ALA A 79 -20.70 11.69 -10.80
CA ALA A 79 -19.81 11.24 -11.86
C ALA A 79 -18.44 11.96 -11.82
N LEU A 80 -18.43 13.26 -11.54
CA LEU A 80 -17.20 14.04 -11.39
C LEU A 80 -16.38 13.52 -10.18
N TYR A 81 -16.98 13.48 -8.99
CA TYR A 81 -16.30 13.04 -7.78
C TYR A 81 -15.84 11.58 -7.86
N MET A 82 -16.60 10.71 -8.53
CA MET A 82 -16.16 9.34 -8.80
C MET A 82 -14.87 9.31 -9.61
N LYS A 83 -14.77 10.16 -10.64
CA LYS A 83 -13.55 10.25 -11.46
C LYS A 83 -12.37 10.77 -10.66
N ASP A 84 -12.59 11.79 -9.84
CA ASP A 84 -11.54 12.41 -9.02
C ASP A 84 -11.06 11.40 -7.94
N ALA A 85 -11.96 10.69 -7.27
CA ALA A 85 -11.62 9.67 -6.29
C ALA A 85 -10.86 8.47 -6.91
N CYS A 86 -11.18 8.07 -8.15
CA CYS A 86 -10.42 7.03 -8.84
C CYS A 86 -8.99 7.51 -9.16
N ALA A 87 -8.84 8.73 -9.67
CA ALA A 87 -7.52 9.27 -10.00
C ALA A 87 -6.61 9.41 -8.75
N SER A 88 -7.19 9.83 -7.62
CA SER A 88 -6.46 9.96 -6.35
C SER A 88 -6.07 8.61 -5.75
N ASP A 89 -6.88 7.58 -5.94
CA ASP A 89 -6.59 6.22 -5.50
C ASP A 89 -5.43 5.62 -6.30
N ASP A 90 -5.46 5.78 -7.63
CA ASP A 90 -4.39 5.34 -8.53
C ASP A 90 -3.06 6.06 -8.19
N GLU A 91 -3.08 7.37 -7.96
CA GLU A 91 -1.89 8.14 -7.59
C GLU A 91 -1.30 7.70 -6.25
N LEU A 92 -2.15 7.41 -5.25
CA LEU A 92 -1.70 6.91 -3.95
C LEU A 92 -1.03 5.53 -4.09
N PHE A 93 -1.63 4.63 -4.90
CA PHE A 93 -1.08 3.30 -5.17
C PHE A 93 0.28 3.38 -5.85
N ASP A 94 0.44 4.27 -6.83
CA ASP A 94 1.71 4.49 -7.53
C ASP A 94 2.80 5.02 -6.59
N LEU A 95 2.47 5.97 -5.72
CA LEU A 95 3.38 6.50 -4.71
C LEU A 95 3.82 5.46 -3.67
N GLU A 96 2.93 4.56 -3.27
CA GLU A 96 3.26 3.47 -2.35
C GLU A 96 4.17 2.43 -3.03
N ALA A 97 3.90 2.11 -4.29
CA ALA A 97 4.73 1.21 -5.09
C ALA A 97 6.14 1.79 -5.29
N GLU A 98 6.26 3.08 -5.62
CA GLU A 98 7.54 3.78 -5.74
C GLU A 98 8.34 3.75 -4.43
N LYS A 99 7.70 4.09 -3.30
CA LYS A 99 8.33 4.00 -1.97
C LYS A 99 8.76 2.58 -1.60
N ALA A 100 7.98 1.56 -1.97
CA ALA A 100 8.33 0.17 -1.73
C ALA A 100 9.55 -0.24 -2.57
N GLN A 101 9.60 0.21 -3.82
CA GLN A 101 10.73 -0.03 -4.72
C GLN A 101 12.00 0.67 -4.23
N ASP A 102 11.90 1.91 -3.76
CA ASP A 102 13.03 2.65 -3.18
C ASP A 102 13.57 1.95 -1.93
N ARG A 103 12.71 1.50 -1.02
CA ARG A 103 13.11 0.74 0.16
C ARG A 103 13.81 -0.57 -0.22
N MET A 104 13.27 -1.30 -1.19
CA MET A 104 13.90 -2.52 -1.69
C MET A 104 15.27 -2.23 -2.30
N SER A 105 15.40 -1.17 -3.11
CA SER A 105 16.67 -0.74 -3.70
C SER A 105 17.70 -0.38 -2.61
N GLN A 106 17.29 0.30 -1.55
CA GLN A 106 18.16 0.62 -0.42
C GLN A 106 18.66 -0.66 0.28
N VAL A 107 17.79 -1.64 0.50
CA VAL A 107 18.17 -2.93 1.12
C VAL A 107 19.13 -3.70 0.20
N LEU A 108 18.86 -3.75 -1.10
CA LEU A 108 19.71 -4.46 -2.05
C LEU A 108 21.12 -3.85 -2.18
N ASN A 109 21.27 -2.55 -1.93
CA ASN A 109 22.55 -1.85 -1.98
C ASN A 109 23.38 -1.97 -0.70
N ILE A 110 22.87 -2.60 0.37
CA ILE A 110 23.65 -2.79 1.60
C ILE A 110 24.85 -3.69 1.30
N PRO A 111 26.09 -3.23 1.64
CA PRO A 111 27.29 -4.03 1.44
C PRO A 111 27.27 -5.29 2.30
N VAL A 112 27.75 -6.40 1.74
CA VAL A 112 27.91 -7.67 2.48
C VAL A 112 28.91 -7.54 3.62
N SER A 113 29.85 -6.58 3.52
CA SER A 113 30.85 -6.28 4.54
C SER A 113 30.27 -5.81 5.88
N ASP A 114 29.05 -5.24 5.86
CA ASP A 114 28.38 -4.70 7.05
C ASP A 114 27.79 -5.78 7.96
N PHE A 115 27.87 -7.03 7.51
CA PHE A 115 27.36 -8.19 8.24
C PHE A 115 28.49 -8.99 8.90
N GLU A 116 28.18 -9.59 10.05
CA GLU A 116 29.11 -10.46 10.77
C GLU A 116 29.22 -11.84 10.11
N LEU A 117 29.83 -11.88 8.92
CA LEU A 117 30.12 -13.13 8.22
C LEU A 117 31.51 -13.64 8.62
N SER A 118 31.66 -14.97 8.59
CA SER A 118 32.98 -15.59 8.77
C SER A 118 33.98 -15.08 7.74
N VAL A 119 35.25 -15.02 8.11
CA VAL A 119 36.36 -14.60 7.21
C VAL A 119 36.35 -15.43 5.93
N ARG A 120 35.99 -16.70 6.05
CA ARG A 120 35.91 -17.63 4.92
C ARG A 120 34.80 -17.22 3.94
N SER A 121 33.58 -16.98 4.44
CA SER A 121 32.44 -16.55 3.63
C SER A 121 32.71 -15.23 2.94
N ARG A 122 33.24 -14.25 3.68
CA ARG A 122 33.59 -12.93 3.15
C ARG A 122 34.62 -12.99 2.03
N ASN A 123 35.71 -13.77 2.20
CA ASN A 123 36.73 -13.91 1.20
C ASN A 123 36.24 -14.64 -0.06
N CYS A 124 35.31 -15.58 0.09
CA CYS A 124 34.71 -16.27 -1.05
C CYS A 124 33.80 -15.31 -1.85
N LEU A 125 32.93 -14.56 -1.18
CA LEU A 125 32.05 -13.59 -1.82
C LEU A 125 32.84 -12.51 -2.55
N ALA A 126 33.89 -11.97 -1.94
CA ALA A 126 34.77 -10.99 -2.58
C ALA A 126 35.43 -11.53 -3.86
N ARG A 127 35.85 -12.80 -3.87
CA ARG A 127 36.43 -13.44 -5.08
C ARG A 127 35.39 -13.63 -6.20
N MET A 128 34.12 -13.80 -5.83
CA MET A 128 33.02 -13.94 -6.79
C MET A 128 32.50 -12.59 -7.27
N GLY A 129 32.99 -11.47 -6.74
CA GLY A 129 32.51 -10.12 -7.04
C GLY A 129 31.10 -9.89 -6.52
N VAL A 130 30.75 -10.51 -5.39
CA VAL A 130 29.47 -10.37 -4.70
C VAL A 130 29.70 -9.42 -3.54
N ASP A 131 29.35 -8.14 -3.73
CA ASP A 131 29.65 -7.08 -2.79
C ASP A 131 28.41 -6.59 -2.03
N THR A 132 27.20 -6.81 -2.57
CA THR A 132 25.94 -6.31 -2.01
C THR A 132 24.94 -7.43 -1.75
N LEU A 133 23.90 -7.13 -0.95
CA LEU A 133 22.77 -8.05 -0.78
C LEU A 133 22.03 -8.32 -2.09
N GLY A 134 22.01 -7.33 -3.00
CA GLY A 134 21.43 -7.50 -4.34
C GLY A 134 22.21 -8.50 -5.18
N ASP A 135 23.54 -8.50 -5.10
CA ASP A 135 24.37 -9.50 -5.79
C ASP A 135 24.10 -10.91 -5.23
N LEU A 136 23.92 -11.04 -3.91
CA LEU A 136 23.54 -12.31 -3.26
C LEU A 136 22.15 -12.78 -3.66
N ALA A 137 21.16 -11.88 -3.70
CA ALA A 137 19.80 -12.19 -4.11
C ALA A 137 19.71 -12.64 -5.58
N ARG A 138 20.68 -12.24 -6.43
CA ARG A 138 20.81 -12.70 -7.83
C ARG A 138 21.58 -13.99 -7.95
N SER A 139 22.44 -14.33 -6.96
CA SER A 139 23.26 -15.54 -6.98
C SER A 139 22.45 -16.76 -6.55
N THR A 140 22.59 -17.86 -7.25
CA THR A 140 21.95 -19.13 -6.87
C THR A 140 22.82 -19.91 -5.88
N GLU A 141 22.20 -20.82 -5.11
CA GLU A 141 22.93 -21.73 -4.21
C GLU A 141 23.99 -22.56 -4.96
N GLN A 142 23.66 -22.98 -6.17
CA GLN A 142 24.57 -23.77 -7.01
C GLN A 142 25.82 -22.99 -7.42
N GLU A 143 25.67 -21.72 -7.76
CA GLU A 143 26.79 -20.83 -8.09
C GLU A 143 27.70 -20.62 -6.88
N LEU A 144 27.12 -20.39 -5.70
CA LEU A 144 27.88 -20.23 -4.46
C LEU A 144 28.64 -21.50 -4.07
N LEU A 145 27.99 -22.66 -4.12
CA LEU A 145 28.61 -23.97 -3.80
C LEU A 145 29.64 -24.40 -4.83
N GLY A 146 29.53 -23.95 -6.09
CA GLY A 146 30.54 -24.19 -7.14
C GLY A 146 31.86 -23.45 -6.89
N SER A 147 31.87 -22.47 -5.99
CA SER A 147 33.08 -21.71 -5.66
C SER A 147 34.02 -22.52 -4.74
N LYS A 148 35.32 -22.51 -5.10
CA LYS A 148 36.36 -23.21 -4.33
C LYS A 148 36.42 -22.65 -2.90
N ASN A 149 36.33 -23.51 -1.90
CA ASN A 149 36.32 -23.21 -0.47
C ASN A 149 35.03 -22.59 0.10
N PHE A 150 33.91 -22.60 -0.65
CA PHE A 150 32.60 -22.28 -0.15
C PHE A 150 31.87 -23.57 0.24
N GLY A 151 31.39 -23.69 1.45
CA GLY A 151 30.76 -24.91 1.95
C GLY A 151 29.36 -24.66 2.50
N GLU A 152 28.66 -25.74 2.88
CA GLU A 152 27.30 -25.68 3.40
C GLU A 152 27.14 -24.78 4.63
N THR A 153 28.14 -24.73 5.51
CA THR A 153 28.14 -23.83 6.69
C THR A 153 28.12 -22.37 6.30
N SER A 154 28.88 -21.99 5.26
CA SER A 154 28.87 -20.63 4.71
C SER A 154 27.55 -20.31 3.99
N LEU A 155 26.92 -21.31 3.36
CA LEU A 155 25.61 -21.16 2.74
C LEU A 155 24.51 -20.91 3.77
N ILE A 156 24.51 -21.63 4.89
CA ILE A 156 23.57 -21.45 6.00
C ILE A 156 23.70 -20.03 6.57
N GLU A 157 24.94 -19.59 6.86
CA GLU A 157 25.25 -18.26 7.37
C GLU A 157 24.68 -17.14 6.47
N ILE A 158 24.86 -17.27 5.14
CA ILE A 158 24.34 -16.29 4.18
C ILE A 158 22.82 -16.39 4.07
N ARG A 159 22.24 -17.57 4.09
CA ARG A 159 20.78 -17.74 4.05
C ARG A 159 20.11 -17.11 5.26
N ASP A 160 20.65 -17.32 6.46
CA ASP A 160 20.13 -16.75 7.72
C ASP A 160 20.20 -15.22 7.67
N MET A 161 21.32 -14.69 7.18
CA MET A 161 21.51 -13.25 7.00
C MET A 161 20.47 -12.66 6.01
N LEU A 162 20.31 -13.24 4.82
CA LEU A 162 19.33 -12.78 3.82
C LEU A 162 17.90 -12.86 4.36
N THR A 163 17.56 -13.97 5.03
CA THR A 163 16.24 -14.16 5.64
C THR A 163 15.93 -13.09 6.68
N SER A 164 16.92 -12.68 7.46
CA SER A 164 16.76 -11.56 8.43
C SER A 164 16.40 -10.22 7.77
N LYS A 165 16.65 -10.07 6.48
CA LYS A 165 16.33 -8.89 5.66
C LYS A 165 15.14 -9.12 4.72
N GLY A 166 14.47 -10.27 4.84
CA GLY A 166 13.33 -10.63 3.99
C GLY A 166 13.72 -10.99 2.55
N LEU A 167 14.99 -11.37 2.32
CA LEU A 167 15.52 -11.77 1.02
C LEU A 167 15.83 -13.27 1.00
N ALA A 168 15.91 -13.83 -0.22
CA ALA A 168 16.35 -15.22 -0.44
C ALA A 168 17.37 -15.29 -1.58
N LEU A 169 18.22 -16.32 -1.53
CA LEU A 169 19.16 -16.59 -2.62
C LEU A 169 18.40 -16.94 -3.90
N GLY A 170 18.85 -16.38 -5.03
CA GLY A 170 18.25 -16.62 -6.34
C GLY A 170 16.89 -15.95 -6.54
N GLN A 171 16.39 -15.19 -5.57
CA GLN A 171 15.10 -14.48 -5.70
C GLN A 171 15.07 -13.55 -6.92
N LEU A 172 16.20 -12.92 -7.25
CA LEU A 172 16.37 -12.00 -8.37
C LEU A 172 17.27 -12.60 -9.47
N ALA A 173 17.37 -13.92 -9.56
CA ALA A 173 18.25 -14.59 -10.52
C ALA A 173 17.92 -14.28 -11.98
N HIS A 174 16.70 -13.88 -12.29
CA HIS A 174 16.24 -13.52 -13.63
C HIS A 174 16.39 -12.03 -13.96
N GLU A 175 16.75 -11.21 -12.98
CA GLU A 175 17.01 -9.80 -13.22
C GLU A 175 18.47 -9.60 -13.67
N ASN A 176 18.65 -8.90 -14.80
CA ASN A 176 19.99 -8.58 -15.31
C ASN A 176 20.81 -7.83 -14.26
N ARG A 177 22.05 -8.27 -14.03
CA ARG A 177 23.01 -7.49 -13.25
C ARG A 177 23.17 -6.11 -13.92
N PRO A 178 23.05 -5.00 -13.17
CA PRO A 178 23.40 -3.70 -13.74
C PRO A 178 24.86 -3.76 -14.18
N GLU A 179 25.12 -3.39 -15.42
CA GLU A 179 26.50 -3.26 -15.94
C GLU A 179 27.26 -2.23 -15.07
N ARG A 180 28.42 -2.65 -14.56
CA ARG A 180 29.32 -1.81 -13.76
C ARG A 180 30.22 -0.99 -14.68
#